data_5256d835c7be85de51f918889ec8d8f7
#
_entry.id   5256d835c7be85de51f918889ec8d8f7
#
_cell.length_a   1.000
_cell.length_b   1.000
_cell.length_c   1.000
_cell.angle_alpha   90.00
_cell.angle_beta   90.00
_cell.angle_gamma   90.00
#
_symmetry.space_group_name_H-M   'P 1'
#
loop_
_entity.id
_entity.type
_entity.pdbx_description
1 polymer ?
#
loop_
_entity_poly.entity_id
_entity_poly.type
_entity_poly.pdbx_seq_one_letter_code
_entity_poly.pdbx_strand_id
1 'polypeptide(L)'
;MITGFDEIDRIISPDRIVEFYSTDREILWLFYHRVIVLSSPIKVVIVGERGGIDPELIRRFREIFNVKGEIYIRRAFKAEDVKPTIEAMNEDMILVDPYHHKKLYGEIVSAIRNAGRVFIFSFMDREKEGSIFGLHSSHSLIRLERRSSKSFSFKIIKSVNTDEVEIPYSIWELFGKSKGEGLLTFLA
;
A
#
# COMPACT_ATOMS: atom_id res chain seq x y z
N MET A 1 -2.02 2.86 10.96
CA MET A 1 -2.41 2.47 9.57
C MET A 1 -2.82 1.02 9.57
N ILE A 2 -3.84 0.66 8.79
CA ILE A 2 -4.40 -0.68 8.65
C ILE A 2 -4.70 -1.00 7.19
N THR A 3 -4.65 -2.28 6.84
CA THR A 3 -4.99 -2.76 5.49
C THR A 3 -6.46 -3.17 5.39
N GLY A 4 -7.06 -3.52 6.53
CA GLY A 4 -8.39 -4.09 6.65
C GLY A 4 -8.44 -5.59 6.29
N PHE A 5 -7.28 -6.26 6.31
CA PHE A 5 -7.13 -7.70 6.28
C PHE A 5 -6.49 -8.13 7.61
N ASP A 6 -7.30 -8.68 8.51
CA ASP A 6 -6.94 -8.91 9.91
C ASP A 6 -5.64 -9.70 10.09
N GLU A 7 -5.42 -10.70 9.24
CA GLU A 7 -4.21 -11.52 9.31
C GLU A 7 -2.96 -10.73 8.90
N ILE A 8 -3.06 -9.91 7.85
CA ILE A 8 -1.98 -9.02 7.42
C ILE A 8 -1.74 -7.95 8.48
N ASP A 9 -2.80 -7.32 8.98
CA ASP A 9 -2.70 -6.27 9.99
C ASP A 9 -2.06 -6.78 11.28
N ARG A 10 -2.35 -8.02 11.69
CA ARG A 10 -1.70 -8.68 12.82
C ARG A 10 -0.20 -8.88 12.59
N ILE A 11 0.19 -9.37 11.40
CA ILE A 11 1.61 -9.61 11.05
C ILE A 11 2.41 -8.31 11.09
N ILE A 12 1.88 -7.24 10.48
CA ILE A 12 2.59 -5.97 10.33
C ILE A 12 2.38 -4.97 11.48
N SER A 13 1.62 -5.35 12.50
CA SER A 13 1.25 -4.43 13.59
C SER A 13 2.45 -3.76 14.28
N PRO A 14 3.58 -4.45 14.55
CA PRO A 14 4.75 -3.85 15.20
C PRO A 14 5.68 -3.13 14.21
N ASP A 15 5.44 -3.26 12.90
CA ASP A 15 6.35 -2.76 11.89
C ASP A 15 6.17 -1.26 11.66
N ARG A 16 7.28 -0.54 11.63
CA ARG A 16 7.29 0.89 11.33
C ARG A 16 7.32 1.15 9.83
N ILE A 17 8.03 0.34 9.06
CA ILE A 17 8.14 0.46 7.60
C ILE A 17 7.67 -0.84 6.97
N VAL A 18 6.57 -0.79 6.23
CA VAL A 18 5.99 -1.92 5.50
C VAL A 18 5.92 -1.57 4.02
N GLU A 19 6.46 -2.43 3.16
CA GLU A 19 6.36 -2.25 1.72
C GLU A 19 5.46 -3.32 1.11
N PHE A 20 4.44 -2.86 0.39
CA PHE A 20 3.59 -3.64 -0.47
C PHE A 20 3.98 -3.40 -1.93
N TYR A 21 4.20 -4.47 -2.69
CA TYR A 21 4.53 -4.33 -4.09
C TYR A 21 3.78 -5.31 -4.98
N SER A 22 3.66 -4.97 -6.26
CA SER A 22 3.03 -5.82 -7.25
C SER A 22 3.55 -5.50 -8.66
N THR A 23 3.55 -6.52 -9.52
CA THR A 23 3.68 -6.35 -10.98
C THR A 23 2.32 -6.10 -11.64
N ASP A 24 1.21 -6.35 -10.94
CA ASP A 24 -0.15 -6.02 -11.38
C ASP A 24 -0.55 -4.64 -10.84
N ARG A 25 -0.58 -3.67 -11.77
CA ARG A 25 -0.92 -2.27 -11.44
C ARG A 25 -2.31 -2.12 -10.86
N GLU A 26 -3.28 -2.85 -11.41
CA GLU A 26 -4.68 -2.71 -11.04
C GLU A 26 -4.91 -3.15 -9.60
N ILE A 27 -4.41 -4.32 -9.20
CA ILE A 27 -4.61 -4.82 -7.85
C ILE A 27 -3.90 -3.96 -6.80
N LEU A 28 -2.67 -3.50 -7.10
CA LEU A 28 -1.96 -2.61 -6.20
C LEU A 28 -2.68 -1.26 -6.07
N TRP A 29 -3.19 -0.73 -7.19
CA TRP A 29 -3.95 0.51 -7.24
C TRP A 29 -5.25 0.43 -6.41
N LEU A 30 -6.04 -0.63 -6.57
CA LEU A 30 -7.23 -0.87 -5.75
C LEU A 30 -6.86 -0.98 -4.26
N PHE A 31 -5.80 -1.73 -3.96
CA PHE A 31 -5.40 -2.00 -2.59
C PHE A 31 -4.91 -0.74 -1.87
N TYR A 32 -4.02 0.08 -2.47
CA TYR A 32 -3.57 1.26 -1.75
C TYR A 32 -4.66 2.32 -1.57
N HIS A 33 -5.63 2.45 -2.47
CA HIS A 33 -6.78 3.32 -2.25
C HIS A 33 -7.63 2.88 -1.06
N ARG A 34 -7.86 1.56 -0.92
CA ARG A 34 -8.50 0.98 0.26
C ARG A 34 -7.73 1.34 1.53
N VAL A 35 -6.42 1.11 1.54
CA VAL A 35 -5.56 1.38 2.70
C VAL A 35 -5.55 2.86 3.07
N ILE A 36 -5.49 3.76 2.09
CA ILE A 36 -5.59 5.21 2.31
C ILE A 36 -6.88 5.57 3.04
N VAL A 37 -8.01 5.04 2.58
CA VAL A 37 -9.32 5.32 3.20
C VAL A 37 -9.39 4.75 4.61
N LEU A 38 -9.05 3.48 4.80
CA LEU A 38 -9.11 2.82 6.11
C LEU A 38 -8.14 3.42 7.13
N SER A 39 -7.03 3.99 6.68
CA SER A 39 -6.03 4.62 7.55
C SER A 39 -6.29 6.11 7.81
N SER A 40 -7.34 6.70 7.24
CA SER A 40 -7.62 8.13 7.43
C SER A 40 -8.06 8.45 8.86
N PRO A 41 -7.63 9.58 9.47
CA PRO A 41 -6.84 10.65 8.86
C PRO A 41 -5.41 10.25 8.56
N ILE A 42 -4.92 10.57 7.33
CA ILE A 42 -3.60 10.09 6.86
C ILE A 42 -2.94 11.07 5.89
N LYS A 43 -1.61 11.11 5.89
CA LYS A 43 -0.79 11.81 4.93
C LYS A 43 -0.36 10.85 3.81
N VAL A 44 -0.43 11.30 2.57
CA VAL A 44 -0.10 10.53 1.37
C VAL A 44 0.88 11.30 0.51
N VAL A 45 2.01 10.70 0.20
CA VAL A 45 2.98 11.22 -0.78
C VAL A 45 2.92 10.35 -2.02
N ILE A 46 2.72 11.00 -3.16
CA ILE A 46 2.69 10.34 -4.48
C ILE A 46 3.91 10.80 -5.26
N VAL A 47 4.67 9.86 -5.79
CA VAL A 47 5.82 10.17 -6.63
C VAL A 47 5.50 9.93 -8.09
N GLY A 48 5.85 10.92 -8.94
CA GLY A 48 5.63 10.88 -10.37
C GLY A 48 4.67 11.95 -10.88
N GLU A 49 4.69 12.16 -12.20
CA GLU A 49 3.97 13.27 -12.85
C GLU A 49 2.47 13.00 -13.00
N ARG A 50 2.07 11.75 -13.17
CA ARG A 50 0.69 11.34 -13.48
C ARG A 50 0.22 10.19 -12.61
N GLY A 51 -1.11 10.03 -12.52
CA GLY A 51 -1.75 8.93 -11.79
C GLY A 51 -1.70 9.10 -10.27
N GLY A 52 -1.73 8.00 -9.58
CA GLY A 52 -1.61 7.90 -8.12
C GLY A 52 -2.95 7.87 -7.40
N ILE A 53 -3.78 8.90 -7.44
CA ILE A 53 -5.07 8.93 -6.72
C ILE A 53 -6.24 9.10 -7.68
N ASP A 54 -7.25 8.28 -7.47
CA ASP A 54 -8.57 8.39 -8.08
C ASP A 54 -9.58 8.87 -7.03
N PRO A 55 -10.08 10.11 -7.14
CA PRO A 55 -11.05 10.65 -6.19
C PRO A 55 -12.36 9.86 -6.13
N GLU A 56 -12.79 9.28 -7.27
CA GLU A 56 -14.00 8.49 -7.31
C GLU A 56 -13.86 7.16 -6.56
N LEU A 57 -12.70 6.51 -6.68
CA LEU A 57 -12.42 5.30 -5.94
C LEU A 57 -12.29 5.58 -4.42
N ILE A 58 -11.67 6.70 -4.04
CA ILE A 58 -11.67 7.16 -2.64
C ILE A 58 -13.09 7.36 -2.13
N ARG A 59 -13.95 8.03 -2.89
CA ARG A 59 -15.36 8.26 -2.53
C ARG A 59 -16.09 6.92 -2.32
N ARG A 60 -15.94 5.98 -3.25
CA ARG A 60 -16.56 4.64 -3.16
C ARG A 60 -16.10 3.86 -1.94
N PHE A 61 -14.80 3.82 -1.67
CA PHE A 61 -14.29 3.14 -0.47
C PHE A 61 -14.74 3.83 0.82
N ARG A 62 -14.86 5.16 0.86
CA ARG A 62 -15.44 5.88 2.00
C ARG A 62 -16.89 5.45 2.28
N GLU A 63 -17.69 5.28 1.23
CA GLU A 63 -19.07 4.79 1.35
C GLU A 63 -19.12 3.34 1.83
N ILE A 64 -18.30 2.45 1.21
CA ILE A 64 -18.26 1.02 1.57
C ILE A 64 -17.84 0.81 3.03
N PHE A 65 -16.81 1.51 3.48
CA PHE A 65 -16.24 1.35 4.84
C PHE A 65 -16.80 2.31 5.87
N ASN A 66 -17.70 3.22 5.46
CA ASN A 66 -18.27 4.27 6.30
C ASN A 66 -17.20 5.12 7.02
N VAL A 67 -16.17 5.53 6.31
CA VAL A 67 -15.03 6.30 6.84
C VAL A 67 -15.05 7.73 6.30
N LYS A 68 -14.85 8.73 7.19
CA LYS A 68 -14.91 10.16 6.87
C LYS A 68 -13.62 10.92 7.21
N GLY A 69 -12.54 10.24 7.53
CA GLY A 69 -11.25 10.85 7.89
C GLY A 69 -10.66 11.71 6.76
N GLU A 70 -9.87 12.70 7.12
CA GLU A 70 -9.16 13.57 6.17
C GLU A 70 -7.99 12.82 5.50
N ILE A 71 -7.71 13.14 4.24
CA ILE A 71 -6.60 12.59 3.47
C ILE A 71 -5.80 13.77 2.92
N TYR A 72 -4.56 13.94 3.41
CA TYR A 72 -3.67 15.02 3.00
C TYR A 72 -2.70 14.50 1.95
N ILE A 73 -2.81 15.01 0.72
CA ILE A 73 -2.03 14.51 -0.41
C ILE A 73 -0.97 15.54 -0.80
N ARG A 74 0.28 15.09 -0.93
CA ARG A 74 1.36 15.83 -1.59
C ARG A 74 1.93 15.02 -2.73
N ARG A 75 2.41 15.71 -3.76
CA ARG A 75 3.05 15.10 -4.91
C ARG A 75 4.49 15.54 -5.04
N ALA A 76 5.39 14.58 -5.21
CA ALA A 76 6.78 14.80 -5.61
C ALA A 76 6.91 14.50 -7.11
N PHE A 77 7.18 15.54 -7.91
CA PHE A 77 7.22 15.42 -9.37
C PHE A 77 8.56 14.88 -9.88
N LYS A 78 9.65 15.20 -9.21
CA LYS A 78 11.01 14.82 -9.57
C LYS A 78 11.67 14.03 -8.44
N ALA A 79 12.76 13.35 -8.75
CA ALA A 79 13.51 12.58 -7.75
C ALA A 79 13.95 13.45 -6.57
N GLU A 80 14.40 14.67 -6.86
CA GLU A 80 14.90 15.64 -5.90
C GLU A 80 13.81 16.15 -4.95
N ASP A 81 12.53 16.09 -5.36
CA ASP A 81 11.40 16.53 -4.57
C ASP A 81 10.96 15.47 -3.52
N VAL A 82 11.35 14.20 -3.69
CA VAL A 82 10.84 13.09 -2.87
C VAL A 82 11.25 13.24 -1.42
N LYS A 83 12.55 13.38 -1.15
CA LYS A 83 13.07 13.55 0.21
C LYS A 83 12.43 14.76 0.93
N PRO A 84 12.50 16.00 0.39
CA PRO A 84 11.93 17.15 1.08
C PRO A 84 10.41 17.04 1.25
N THR A 85 9.69 16.35 0.35
CA THR A 85 8.26 16.12 0.51
C THR A 85 7.97 15.17 1.68
N ILE A 86 8.72 14.08 1.83
CA ILE A 86 8.62 13.15 2.96
C ILE A 86 8.93 13.88 4.27
N GLU A 87 10.04 14.61 4.33
CA GLU A 87 10.49 15.35 5.52
C GLU A 87 9.46 16.43 5.94
N ALA A 88 8.83 17.11 4.98
CA ALA A 88 7.79 18.09 5.27
C ALA A 88 6.48 17.50 5.80
N MET A 89 6.24 16.21 5.57
CA MET A 89 5.08 15.49 6.10
C MET A 89 5.34 14.92 7.50
N ASN A 90 6.55 14.43 7.75
CA ASN A 90 7.17 13.98 9.02
C ASN A 90 6.23 13.36 10.07
N GLU A 91 5.32 12.50 9.67
CA GLU A 91 4.37 11.76 10.51
C GLU A 91 4.13 10.38 9.89
N ASP A 92 3.13 9.67 10.40
CA ASP A 92 2.63 8.46 9.77
C ASP A 92 2.12 8.78 8.37
N MET A 93 2.57 8.02 7.38
CA MET A 93 2.24 8.32 5.99
C MET A 93 2.18 7.10 5.09
N ILE A 94 1.52 7.29 3.96
CA ILE A 94 1.51 6.35 2.84
C ILE A 94 2.35 6.95 1.71
N LEU A 95 3.28 6.16 1.18
CA LEU A 95 4.11 6.51 0.03
C LEU A 95 3.72 5.66 -1.17
N VAL A 96 3.37 6.31 -2.28
CA VAL A 96 3.05 5.64 -3.54
C VAL A 96 4.18 5.88 -4.53
N ASP A 97 4.78 4.79 -4.99
CA ASP A 97 5.90 4.73 -5.94
C ASP A 97 7.12 5.60 -5.57
N PRO A 98 7.66 5.56 -4.33
CA PRO A 98 8.77 6.43 -3.94
C PRO A 98 10.02 6.25 -4.80
N TYR A 99 10.18 5.10 -5.46
CA TYR A 99 11.31 4.74 -6.30
C TYR A 99 11.05 4.92 -7.81
N HIS A 100 9.97 5.60 -8.18
CA HIS A 100 9.53 5.82 -9.56
C HIS A 100 10.67 6.31 -10.49
N HIS A 101 11.45 7.27 -10.02
CA HIS A 101 12.51 7.89 -10.83
C HIS A 101 13.80 7.07 -10.91
N LYS A 102 13.92 5.96 -10.17
CA LYS A 102 15.10 5.09 -10.12
C LYS A 102 16.42 5.84 -9.77
N LYS A 103 16.32 6.90 -8.97
CA LYS A 103 17.42 7.77 -8.53
C LYS A 103 17.30 8.12 -7.05
N LEU A 104 18.40 8.56 -6.44
CA LEU A 104 18.47 9.08 -5.08
C LEU A 104 17.94 8.12 -3.99
N TYR A 105 18.04 6.83 -4.24
CA TYR A 105 17.52 5.79 -3.33
C TYR A 105 17.99 5.94 -1.88
N GLY A 106 19.29 6.23 -1.67
CA GLY A 106 19.87 6.41 -0.33
C GLY A 106 19.22 7.56 0.44
N GLU A 107 18.94 8.67 -0.25
CA GLU A 107 18.28 9.83 0.33
C GLU A 107 16.83 9.56 0.65
N ILE A 108 16.12 8.89 -0.27
CA ILE A 108 14.71 8.49 -0.07
C ILE A 108 14.59 7.54 1.11
N VAL A 109 15.42 6.51 1.18
CA VAL A 109 15.44 5.55 2.30
C VAL A 109 15.78 6.25 3.61
N SER A 110 16.72 7.20 3.60
CA SER A 110 17.05 8.00 4.79
C SER A 110 15.84 8.81 5.27
N ALA A 111 15.13 9.48 4.37
CA ALA A 111 13.92 10.23 4.72
C ALA A 111 12.82 9.32 5.28
N ILE A 112 12.58 8.17 4.66
CA ILE A 112 11.60 7.16 5.13
C ILE A 112 11.95 6.67 6.54
N ARG A 113 13.22 6.41 6.83
CA ARG A 113 13.68 5.95 8.16
C ARG A 113 13.50 7.00 9.26
N ASN A 114 13.47 8.27 8.91
CA ASN A 114 13.29 9.38 9.84
C ASN A 114 11.82 9.79 10.02
N ALA A 115 10.91 9.29 9.18
CA ALA A 115 9.48 9.52 9.29
C ALA A 115 8.84 8.68 10.41
N GLY A 116 7.55 8.85 10.65
CA GLY A 116 6.74 8.01 11.53
C GLY A 116 6.58 6.58 11.00
N ARG A 117 5.40 6.00 11.17
CA ARG A 117 5.06 4.72 10.53
C ARG A 117 4.79 4.95 9.05
N VAL A 118 5.36 4.11 8.19
CA VAL A 118 5.28 4.29 6.73
C VAL A 118 4.80 3.01 6.05
N PHE A 119 3.72 3.13 5.25
CA PHE A 119 3.33 2.12 4.28
C PHE A 119 3.76 2.56 2.88
N ILE A 120 4.52 1.71 2.21
CA ILE A 120 5.05 1.96 0.87
C ILE A 120 4.31 1.07 -0.12
N PHE A 121 3.85 1.65 -1.22
CA PHE A 121 3.25 0.92 -2.34
C PHE A 121 4.11 1.13 -3.58
N SER A 122 4.80 0.06 -4.01
CA SER A 122 5.74 0.10 -5.12
C SER A 122 5.23 -0.72 -6.30
N PHE A 123 5.02 -0.06 -7.43
CA PHE A 123 4.77 -0.76 -8.67
C PHE A 123 6.09 -1.22 -9.30
N MET A 124 6.13 -2.46 -9.76
CA MET A 124 7.33 -3.06 -10.34
C MET A 124 7.10 -3.53 -11.76
N ASP A 125 8.00 -3.13 -12.65
CA ASP A 125 7.98 -3.61 -14.03
C ASP A 125 8.42 -5.09 -14.14
N ARG A 126 9.26 -5.56 -13.19
CA ARG A 126 9.77 -6.94 -13.14
C ARG A 126 9.89 -7.41 -11.69
N GLU A 127 9.79 -8.72 -11.46
CA GLU A 127 9.79 -9.35 -10.14
C GLU A 127 10.99 -9.01 -9.24
N LYS A 128 12.10 -8.56 -9.82
CA LYS A 128 13.37 -8.36 -9.11
C LYS A 128 13.70 -6.91 -8.73
N GLU A 129 13.08 -5.90 -9.35
CA GLU A 129 13.60 -4.53 -9.23
C GLU A 129 13.25 -3.81 -7.92
N GLY A 130 12.13 -4.07 -7.28
CA GLY A 130 11.79 -3.39 -6.03
C GLY A 130 12.05 -4.19 -4.78
N SER A 131 12.18 -5.52 -4.91
CA SER A 131 12.47 -6.39 -3.78
C SER A 131 13.82 -6.08 -3.11
N ILE A 132 14.81 -5.54 -3.85
CA ILE A 132 16.13 -5.20 -3.29
C ILE A 132 16.00 -4.08 -2.28
N PHE A 133 15.24 -3.01 -2.56
CA PHE A 133 15.06 -1.89 -1.61
C PHE A 133 14.21 -2.31 -0.43
N GLY A 134 13.09 -2.96 -0.66
CA GLY A 134 12.23 -3.49 0.39
C GLY A 134 12.97 -4.47 1.30
N LEU A 135 13.78 -5.36 0.75
CA LEU A 135 14.58 -6.28 1.53
C LEU A 135 15.55 -5.60 2.51
N HIS A 136 16.09 -4.43 2.14
CA HIS A 136 17.07 -3.71 2.95
C HIS A 136 16.47 -2.57 3.78
N SER A 137 15.31 -2.02 3.38
CA SER A 137 14.75 -0.80 3.98
C SER A 137 13.48 -1.00 4.78
N SER A 138 12.69 -2.05 4.51
CA SER A 138 11.44 -2.31 5.23
C SER A 138 11.59 -3.37 6.33
N HIS A 139 10.70 -3.35 7.34
CA HIS A 139 10.55 -4.40 8.34
C HIS A 139 9.79 -5.59 7.74
N SER A 140 8.70 -5.31 7.04
CA SER A 140 7.99 -6.31 6.22
C SER A 140 7.95 -5.91 4.77
N LEU A 141 8.15 -6.90 3.89
CA LEU A 141 8.03 -6.81 2.44
C LEU A 141 6.98 -7.82 1.98
N ILE A 142 5.90 -7.32 1.38
CA ILE A 142 4.73 -8.10 1.02
C ILE A 142 4.41 -7.92 -0.46
N ARG A 143 4.34 -9.03 -1.19
CA ARG A 143 3.96 -9.05 -2.60
C ARG A 143 2.46 -9.29 -2.73
N LEU A 144 1.78 -8.45 -3.51
CA LEU A 144 0.43 -8.72 -3.97
C LEU A 144 0.50 -9.41 -5.32
N GLU A 145 -0.20 -10.51 -5.45
CA GLU A 145 -0.21 -11.31 -6.67
C GLU A 145 -1.64 -11.72 -7.05
N ARG A 146 -2.06 -11.38 -8.26
CA ARG A 146 -3.34 -11.84 -8.79
C ARG A 146 -3.21 -13.32 -9.15
N ARG A 147 -4.06 -14.15 -8.56
CA ARG A 147 -4.11 -15.59 -8.83
C ARG A 147 -5.11 -15.94 -9.93
N SER A 148 -6.20 -15.19 -10.00
CA SER A 148 -7.24 -15.34 -11.01
C SER A 148 -8.04 -14.04 -11.15
N SER A 149 -9.06 -14.04 -12.02
CA SER A 149 -10.02 -12.92 -12.12
C SER A 149 -10.82 -12.69 -10.82
N LYS A 150 -10.85 -13.69 -9.91
CA LYS A 150 -11.67 -13.66 -8.69
C LYS A 150 -10.86 -13.70 -7.40
N SER A 151 -9.54 -13.89 -7.49
CA SER A 151 -8.69 -14.07 -6.31
C SER A 151 -7.32 -13.45 -6.46
N PHE A 152 -6.74 -13.07 -5.33
CA PHE A 152 -5.37 -12.59 -5.18
C PHE A 152 -4.77 -13.15 -3.88
N SER A 153 -3.47 -12.98 -3.71
CA SER A 153 -2.80 -13.34 -2.47
C SER A 153 -1.84 -12.26 -2.02
N PHE A 154 -1.62 -12.20 -0.71
CA PHE A 154 -0.45 -11.57 -0.12
C PHE A 154 0.60 -12.64 0.12
N LYS A 155 1.75 -12.47 -0.50
CA LYS A 155 2.93 -13.28 -0.23
C LYS A 155 3.89 -12.49 0.64
N ILE A 156 4.10 -12.93 1.87
CA ILE A 156 5.07 -12.34 2.80
C ILE A 156 6.46 -12.78 2.35
N ILE A 157 7.25 -11.86 1.83
CA ILE A 157 8.62 -12.12 1.35
C ILE A 157 9.63 -11.93 2.48
N LYS A 158 9.35 -10.98 3.37
CA LYS A 158 10.14 -10.68 4.55
C LYS A 158 9.22 -10.20 5.64
N SER A 159 9.42 -10.68 6.84
CA SER A 159 8.81 -10.15 8.06
C SER A 159 9.72 -10.43 9.25
N VAL A 160 9.59 -9.62 10.33
CA VAL A 160 10.22 -9.89 11.62
C VAL A 160 9.37 -10.81 12.51
N ASN A 161 8.12 -11.06 12.12
CA ASN A 161 7.11 -11.75 12.95
C ASN A 161 6.67 -13.10 12.42
N THR A 162 6.96 -13.41 11.16
CA THR A 162 6.55 -14.68 10.53
C THR A 162 7.53 -15.07 9.44
N ASP A 163 7.58 -16.38 9.16
CA ASP A 163 8.28 -16.91 7.99
C ASP A 163 7.54 -16.53 6.68
N GLU A 164 8.13 -16.90 5.55
CA GLU A 164 7.51 -16.72 4.26
C GLU A 164 6.18 -17.50 4.21
N VAL A 165 5.08 -16.79 3.99
CA VAL A 165 3.73 -17.35 3.93
C VAL A 165 2.92 -16.67 2.84
N GLU A 166 2.02 -17.41 2.21
CA GLU A 166 1.09 -16.89 1.24
C GLU A 166 -0.34 -17.00 1.77
N ILE A 167 -1.06 -15.87 1.77
CA ILE A 167 -2.42 -15.77 2.31
C ILE A 167 -3.36 -15.37 1.16
N PRO A 168 -4.26 -16.30 0.73
CA PRO A 168 -5.17 -16.04 -0.38
C PRO A 168 -6.43 -15.31 0.06
N TYR A 169 -6.90 -14.39 -0.79
CA TYR A 169 -8.13 -13.64 -0.62
C TYR A 169 -8.98 -13.61 -1.90
N SER A 170 -10.28 -13.38 -1.73
CA SER A 170 -11.15 -13.05 -2.85
C SER A 170 -10.96 -11.57 -3.27
N ILE A 171 -11.09 -11.29 -4.57
CA ILE A 171 -11.12 -9.90 -5.08
C ILE A 171 -12.22 -9.06 -4.40
N TRP A 172 -13.33 -9.69 -4.02
CA TRP A 172 -14.45 -9.02 -3.35
C TRP A 172 -14.10 -8.54 -1.94
N GLU A 173 -13.15 -9.19 -1.29
CA GLU A 173 -12.67 -8.76 0.03
C GLU A 173 -11.93 -7.42 -0.01
N LEU A 174 -11.38 -7.01 -1.17
CA LEU A 174 -10.89 -5.63 -1.37
C LEU A 174 -11.99 -4.59 -1.17
N PHE A 175 -13.25 -4.97 -1.43
CA PHE A 175 -14.43 -4.12 -1.31
C PHE A 175 -15.23 -4.40 -0.04
N GLY A 176 -14.62 -5.04 0.97
CA GLY A 176 -15.25 -5.29 2.26
C GLY A 176 -16.30 -6.40 2.29
N LYS A 177 -16.39 -7.24 1.24
CA LYS A 177 -17.32 -8.37 1.19
C LYS A 177 -16.62 -9.64 1.66
N SER A 178 -17.13 -10.28 2.71
CA SER A 178 -16.61 -11.55 3.18
C SER A 178 -16.91 -12.70 2.20
N LYS A 179 -16.10 -13.78 2.29
CA LYS A 179 -16.32 -15.01 1.52
C LYS A 179 -17.70 -15.56 1.83
N GLY A 180 -18.63 -15.53 0.88
CA GLY A 180 -19.97 -16.11 1.00
C GLY A 180 -21.14 -15.13 0.99
N GLU A 181 -20.94 -13.83 1.23
CA GLU A 181 -22.04 -12.85 1.21
C GLU A 181 -22.52 -12.47 -0.20
N GLY A 182 -21.74 -12.77 -1.23
CA GLY A 182 -22.03 -12.35 -2.61
C GLY A 182 -23.22 -13.05 -3.29
N LEU A 183 -23.68 -14.20 -2.79
CA LEU A 183 -24.80 -14.95 -3.39
C LEU A 183 -26.12 -14.71 -2.66
N LEU A 184 -26.11 -14.42 -1.37
CA LEU A 184 -27.33 -14.21 -0.57
C LEU A 184 -27.95 -12.81 -0.77
N THR A 185 -27.16 -11.81 -1.15
CA THR A 185 -27.67 -10.45 -1.44
C THR A 185 -28.37 -10.32 -2.78
N PHE A 186 -28.28 -11.32 -3.66
CA PHE A 186 -29.01 -11.36 -4.94
C PHE A 186 -30.31 -12.16 -4.90
N LEU A 187 -30.61 -12.79 -3.77
CA LEU A 187 -31.80 -13.64 -3.59
C LEU A 187 -32.85 -13.04 -2.62
N ALA A 188 -32.62 -11.80 -2.18
CA ALA A 188 -33.58 -11.08 -1.32
C ALA A 188 -34.32 -9.99 -2.10
#